data_6d50083eebbf6d846fcbd47ea91babab
#
_entry.id   6d50083eebbf6d846fcbd47ea91babab
#
_cell.length_a   1.000
_cell.length_b   1.000
_cell.length_c   1.000
_cell.angle_alpha   90.00
_cell.angle_beta   90.00
_cell.angle_gamma   90.00
#
_symmetry.space_group_name_H-M   'P 1'
#
loop_
_entity.id
_entity.type
_entity.pdbx_description
1 polymer ?
#
loop_
_entity_poly.entity_id
_entity_poly.type
_entity_poly.pdbx_seq_one_letter_code
_entity_poly.pdbx_strand_id
1 'polypeptide(L)'
;MGFSLASTIPSFIFSSCKQKLKDLNLKISLQAYSFAPLLMSGKFDIMDFPEIVRNTYGLNGAEYWSIAFMNKEKDKNFISELNKKSEDLGISNTIILVDDINIQTMEQGPSLASLKKEERTKAIEYHKHWIEVASKINCHSIRVNLKSDVGSEEDILETSGESISKLAEYGSSYGVSTIVENHGGLTGNAKWLVKLIKDINSDFVGTLPDFGNNGFCMKRERLDLSNLTKPCDQQYDKYEGVKELLPFAKGISAKSHEFDDKGNDINTDFEKMINIIKESSYEGYIAIEYEGGMLNLFGGKGNYLAPHEGVIATKTLLEKLI
;
A
#
# COMPACT_ATOMS: atom_id res chain seq x y z
N MET A 1 -2.02 -75.80 31.57
CA MET A 1 -1.62 -75.17 30.30
C MET A 1 -2.42 -73.91 30.15
N GLY A 2 -1.85 -72.73 30.52
CA GLY A 2 -2.48 -71.48 30.42
C GLY A 2 -1.78 -70.60 29.34
N PHE A 3 -2.51 -70.28 28.27
CA PHE A 3 -2.02 -69.34 27.24
C PHE A 3 -2.35 -67.90 27.61
N SER A 4 -1.31 -67.16 27.86
CA SER A 4 -1.42 -65.66 28.00
C SER A 4 -1.34 -65.03 26.62
N LEU A 5 -2.40 -64.36 26.21
CA LEU A 5 -2.44 -63.51 25.02
C LEU A 5 -1.95 -62.11 25.41
N ALA A 6 -0.76 -61.75 24.99
CA ALA A 6 -0.26 -60.38 25.06
C ALA A 6 -0.80 -59.55 23.89
N SER A 7 -1.65 -58.57 24.17
CA SER A 7 -2.15 -57.62 23.20
C SER A 7 -1.13 -56.48 23.02
N THR A 8 -0.48 -56.42 21.87
CA THR A 8 0.36 -55.30 21.47
C THR A 8 -0.52 -54.19 20.88
N ILE A 9 -0.60 -53.04 21.57
CA ILE A 9 -1.21 -51.81 21.07
C ILE A 9 -0.17 -51.10 20.20
N PRO A 10 -0.45 -50.78 18.93
CA PRO A 10 0.47 -50.01 18.14
C PRO A 10 0.47 -48.54 18.62
N SER A 11 1.65 -48.06 19.05
CA SER A 11 1.88 -46.65 19.37
C SER A 11 1.85 -45.83 18.08
N PHE A 12 0.79 -45.10 17.85
CA PHE A 12 0.76 -44.06 16.82
C PHE A 12 1.67 -42.92 17.27
N ILE A 13 2.83 -42.81 16.63
CA ILE A 13 3.69 -41.63 16.75
C ILE A 13 3.04 -40.53 15.98
N PHE A 14 2.38 -39.58 16.71
CA PHE A 14 2.00 -38.29 16.15
C PHE A 14 3.29 -37.53 15.90
N SER A 15 3.79 -37.59 14.68
CA SER A 15 4.80 -36.66 14.18
C SER A 15 4.13 -35.28 14.06
N SER A 16 4.27 -34.44 15.09
CA SER A 16 3.93 -33.03 14.98
C SER A 16 4.90 -32.40 13.98
N CYS A 17 4.42 -32.21 12.76
CA CYS A 17 5.10 -31.39 11.78
C CYS A 17 5.05 -29.93 12.29
N LYS A 18 6.00 -29.55 13.13
CA LYS A 18 6.30 -28.14 13.38
C LYS A 18 6.82 -27.59 12.06
N GLN A 19 5.92 -26.98 11.30
CA GLN A 19 6.31 -26.18 10.16
C GLN A 19 7.31 -25.14 10.69
N LYS A 20 8.58 -25.27 10.30
CA LYS A 20 9.59 -24.23 10.58
C LYS A 20 9.04 -22.96 9.97
N LEU A 21 8.68 -21.99 10.82
CA LEU A 21 8.48 -20.61 10.38
C LEU A 21 9.75 -20.23 9.62
N LYS A 22 9.60 -19.97 8.34
CA LYS A 22 10.67 -19.44 7.49
C LYS A 22 11.06 -18.12 8.14
N ASP A 23 12.34 -17.86 8.35
CA ASP A 23 12.82 -16.51 8.70
C ASP A 23 12.52 -15.62 7.48
N LEU A 24 11.33 -15.06 7.46
CA LEU A 24 10.89 -14.14 6.40
C LEU A 24 11.68 -12.85 6.55
N ASN A 25 12.28 -12.38 5.46
CA ASN A 25 13.00 -11.13 5.42
C ASN A 25 12.01 -9.94 5.29
N LEU A 26 11.14 -9.79 6.31
CA LEU A 26 10.22 -8.65 6.38
C LEU A 26 10.95 -7.45 6.95
N LYS A 27 10.77 -6.30 6.31
CA LYS A 27 11.37 -5.02 6.67
C LYS A 27 10.29 -3.97 6.83
N ILE A 28 10.55 -2.94 7.63
CA ILE A 28 9.64 -1.81 7.78
C ILE A 28 10.13 -0.66 6.93
N SER A 29 9.25 -0.08 6.11
CA SER A 29 9.43 1.19 5.42
C SER A 29 8.45 2.24 5.95
N LEU A 30 8.59 3.47 5.48
CA LEU A 30 7.72 4.59 5.83
C LEU A 30 7.21 5.27 4.58
N GLN A 31 5.89 5.50 4.53
CA GLN A 31 5.26 6.27 3.47
C GLN A 31 5.20 7.76 3.82
N ALA A 32 5.63 8.59 2.87
CA ALA A 32 5.59 10.05 3.00
C ALA A 32 4.15 10.59 3.18
N TYR A 33 3.14 9.86 2.73
CA TYR A 33 1.73 10.20 2.93
C TYR A 33 1.34 10.35 4.41
N SER A 34 2.02 9.64 5.32
CA SER A 34 1.83 9.79 6.78
C SER A 34 2.02 11.24 7.26
N PHE A 35 2.74 12.06 6.49
CA PHE A 35 3.01 13.47 6.77
C PHE A 35 2.16 14.44 5.93
N ALA A 36 1.12 13.96 5.24
CA ALA A 36 0.23 14.81 4.43
C ALA A 36 -0.31 16.05 5.18
N PRO A 37 -0.74 15.98 6.47
CA PRO A 37 -1.13 17.17 7.22
C PRO A 37 -0.01 18.20 7.40
N LEU A 38 1.22 17.72 7.55
CA LEU A 38 2.39 18.60 7.68
C LEU A 38 2.76 19.23 6.33
N LEU A 39 2.65 18.47 5.23
CA LEU A 39 2.83 18.99 3.88
C LEU A 39 1.82 20.12 3.59
N MET A 40 0.53 19.88 3.87
CA MET A 40 -0.53 20.88 3.66
C MET A 40 -0.33 22.15 4.49
N SER A 41 0.32 22.05 5.64
CA SER A 41 0.66 23.20 6.50
C SER A 41 2.05 23.80 6.21
N GLY A 42 2.77 23.32 5.18
CA GLY A 42 4.11 23.78 4.81
C GLY A 42 5.22 23.42 5.81
N LYS A 43 4.98 22.40 6.64
CA LYS A 43 5.94 21.93 7.68
C LYS A 43 6.64 20.62 7.31
N PHE A 44 6.51 20.16 6.07
CA PHE A 44 7.16 18.97 5.55
C PHE A 44 7.70 19.26 4.16
N ASP A 45 8.97 18.96 3.92
CA ASP A 45 9.59 18.94 2.60
C ASP A 45 10.04 17.51 2.27
N ILE A 46 9.72 17.03 1.09
CA ILE A 46 10.10 15.68 0.65
C ILE A 46 11.62 15.50 0.56
N MET A 47 12.37 16.60 0.39
CA MET A 47 13.84 16.56 0.40
C MET A 47 14.40 16.15 1.78
N ASP A 48 13.68 16.40 2.87
CA ASP A 48 14.09 16.01 4.22
C ASP A 48 13.63 14.58 4.58
N PHE A 49 12.79 13.98 3.74
CA PHE A 49 12.18 12.68 4.05
C PHE A 49 13.20 11.55 4.27
N PRO A 50 14.26 11.38 3.48
CA PRO A 50 15.29 10.36 3.77
C PRO A 50 15.93 10.52 5.16
N GLU A 51 16.19 11.75 5.59
CA GLU A 51 16.73 12.03 6.94
C GLU A 51 15.70 11.70 8.03
N ILE A 52 14.44 12.04 7.82
CA ILE A 52 13.34 11.72 8.73
C ILE A 52 13.25 10.20 8.90
N VAL A 53 13.24 9.45 7.80
CA VAL A 53 13.21 7.98 7.80
C VAL A 53 14.37 7.41 8.61
N ARG A 54 15.59 7.88 8.35
CA ARG A 54 16.80 7.35 8.96
C ARG A 54 17.01 7.81 10.39
N ASN A 55 17.02 9.12 10.60
CA ASN A 55 17.49 9.72 11.85
C ASN A 55 16.39 9.82 12.89
N THR A 56 15.11 9.99 12.48
CA THR A 56 13.99 10.07 13.41
C THR A 56 13.44 8.70 13.76
N TYR A 57 13.32 7.82 12.77
CA TYR A 57 12.65 6.52 12.98
C TYR A 57 13.60 5.31 12.95
N GLY A 58 14.87 5.48 12.56
CA GLY A 58 15.83 4.37 12.48
C GLY A 58 15.49 3.36 11.38
N LEU A 59 14.68 3.73 10.41
CA LEU A 59 14.29 2.89 9.29
C LEU A 59 15.25 3.05 8.11
N ASN A 60 15.14 2.14 7.14
CA ASN A 60 15.95 2.16 5.93
C ASN A 60 15.14 1.97 4.63
N GLY A 61 13.81 2.00 4.70
CA GLY A 61 12.91 1.95 3.56
C GLY A 61 12.06 3.21 3.46
N ALA A 62 11.99 3.83 2.29
CA ALA A 62 11.20 5.03 2.02
C ALA A 62 10.25 4.82 0.85
N GLU A 63 8.98 5.21 1.03
CA GLU A 63 7.98 5.28 -0.01
C GLU A 63 7.53 6.72 -0.18
N TYR A 64 7.71 7.23 -1.39
CA TYR A 64 7.43 8.62 -1.71
C TYR A 64 5.98 8.82 -2.11
N TRP A 65 5.50 10.05 -1.99
CA TRP A 65 4.18 10.46 -2.44
C TRP A 65 4.30 11.57 -3.48
N SER A 66 3.70 11.37 -4.65
CA SER A 66 3.86 12.27 -5.80
C SER A 66 3.53 13.74 -5.48
N ILE A 67 2.48 13.97 -4.71
CA ILE A 67 2.04 15.32 -4.33
C ILE A 67 3.10 16.03 -3.49
N ALA A 68 3.89 15.32 -2.71
CA ALA A 68 4.91 15.91 -1.85
C ALA A 68 6.10 16.49 -2.63
N PHE A 69 6.25 16.15 -3.91
CA PHE A 69 7.27 16.78 -4.78
C PHE A 69 6.96 18.24 -5.12
N MET A 70 5.73 18.71 -4.92
CA MET A 70 5.32 20.10 -5.08
C MET A 70 5.76 20.70 -6.42
N ASN A 71 5.55 19.97 -7.53
CA ASN A 71 5.95 20.30 -8.90
C ASN A 71 7.46 20.35 -9.16
N LYS A 72 8.29 19.80 -8.27
CA LYS A 72 9.74 19.69 -8.46
C LYS A 72 10.15 18.38 -9.16
N GLU A 73 9.21 17.52 -9.51
CA GLU A 73 9.45 16.21 -10.15
C GLU A 73 10.13 16.31 -11.53
N LYS A 74 10.08 17.51 -12.17
CA LYS A 74 10.75 17.80 -13.44
C LYS A 74 12.14 18.44 -13.27
N ASP A 75 12.47 18.88 -12.08
CA ASP A 75 13.80 19.44 -11.78
C ASP A 75 14.81 18.30 -11.60
N LYS A 76 15.68 18.15 -12.59
CA LYS A 76 16.71 17.09 -12.60
C LYS A 76 17.70 17.21 -11.45
N ASN A 77 18.02 18.42 -11.01
CA ASN A 77 18.94 18.64 -9.90
C ASN A 77 18.28 18.20 -8.59
N PHE A 78 17.02 18.60 -8.37
CA PHE A 78 16.23 18.19 -7.22
C PHE A 78 16.12 16.66 -7.12
N ILE A 79 15.78 15.98 -8.22
CA ILE A 79 15.66 14.51 -8.25
C ILE A 79 17.01 13.83 -7.98
N SER A 80 18.10 14.34 -8.56
CA SER A 80 19.45 13.81 -8.34
C SER A 80 19.90 14.01 -6.88
N GLU A 81 19.61 15.17 -6.29
CA GLU A 81 19.94 15.47 -4.90
C GLU A 81 19.15 14.59 -3.94
N LEU A 82 17.84 14.40 -4.17
CA LEU A 82 17.00 13.50 -3.37
C LEU A 82 17.52 12.07 -3.41
N ASN A 83 17.87 11.55 -4.59
CA ASN A 83 18.45 10.21 -4.74
C ASN A 83 19.76 10.09 -3.99
N LYS A 84 20.68 11.05 -4.20
CA LYS A 84 21.98 11.06 -3.53
C LYS A 84 21.83 11.07 -2.00
N LYS A 85 20.91 11.88 -1.48
CA LYS A 85 20.63 11.95 -0.04
C LYS A 85 20.16 10.61 0.52
N SER A 86 19.29 9.90 -0.23
CA SER A 86 18.85 8.56 0.14
C SER A 86 20.01 7.56 0.15
N GLU A 87 20.88 7.59 -0.86
CA GLU A 87 22.06 6.72 -0.97
C GLU A 87 23.06 6.99 0.18
N ASP A 88 23.39 8.25 0.44
CA ASP A 88 24.31 8.66 1.51
C ASP A 88 23.82 8.20 2.91
N LEU A 89 22.50 8.11 3.11
CA LEU A 89 21.87 7.66 4.36
C LEU A 89 21.60 6.14 4.41
N GLY A 90 21.90 5.41 3.33
CA GLY A 90 21.60 3.97 3.21
C GLY A 90 20.10 3.67 3.21
N ILE A 91 19.30 4.55 2.60
CA ILE A 91 17.85 4.38 2.41
C ILE A 91 17.59 3.63 1.11
N SER A 92 16.78 2.58 1.19
CA SER A 92 16.19 1.92 0.03
C SER A 92 14.91 2.66 -0.35
N ASN A 93 14.91 3.37 -1.46
CA ASN A 93 13.70 3.93 -2.05
C ASN A 93 12.91 2.78 -2.69
N THR A 94 11.65 2.62 -2.37
CA THR A 94 10.89 1.43 -2.79
C THR A 94 9.79 1.75 -3.78
N ILE A 95 8.90 2.65 -3.47
CA ILE A 95 7.69 2.94 -4.23
C ILE A 95 7.47 4.46 -4.30
N ILE A 96 6.92 4.95 -5.42
CA ILE A 96 6.25 6.25 -5.45
C ILE A 96 4.73 6.00 -5.49
N LEU A 97 4.02 6.49 -4.49
CA LEU A 97 2.56 6.52 -4.45
C LEU A 97 2.09 7.67 -5.37
N VAL A 98 1.54 7.32 -6.53
CA VAL A 98 1.13 8.31 -7.52
C VAL A 98 -0.35 8.65 -7.35
N ASP A 99 -0.60 9.89 -6.96
CA ASP A 99 -1.93 10.50 -6.96
C ASP A 99 -1.95 11.70 -7.91
N ASP A 100 -3.02 11.85 -8.65
CA ASP A 100 -3.33 13.01 -9.48
C ASP A 100 -4.53 13.73 -8.86
N ILE A 101 -4.23 14.57 -7.87
CA ILE A 101 -5.23 15.33 -7.12
C ILE A 101 -4.72 16.72 -6.80
N ASN A 102 -5.57 17.70 -6.97
CA ASN A 102 -5.32 19.04 -6.44
C ASN A 102 -5.70 19.05 -4.95
N ILE A 103 -4.70 19.14 -4.06
CA ILE A 103 -4.92 19.08 -2.60
C ILE A 103 -5.69 20.28 -2.03
N GLN A 104 -5.81 21.40 -2.77
CA GLN A 104 -6.56 22.58 -2.33
C GLN A 104 -8.04 22.48 -2.70
N THR A 105 -8.35 21.97 -3.90
CA THR A 105 -9.72 21.85 -4.41
C THR A 105 -10.29 20.44 -4.25
N MET A 106 -9.44 19.44 -3.94
CA MET A 106 -9.77 18.02 -3.90
C MET A 106 -10.24 17.47 -5.27
N GLU A 107 -9.98 18.21 -6.33
CA GLU A 107 -10.32 17.80 -7.69
C GLU A 107 -9.35 16.73 -8.17
N GLN A 108 -9.92 15.63 -8.66
CA GLN A 108 -9.16 14.47 -9.17
C GLN A 108 -8.78 14.72 -10.64
N GLY A 109 -7.57 14.31 -11.00
CA GLY A 109 -7.14 14.23 -12.38
C GLY A 109 -7.78 13.08 -13.15
N PRO A 110 -7.40 12.90 -14.43
CA PRO A 110 -7.89 11.82 -15.29
C PRO A 110 -7.62 10.44 -14.72
N SER A 111 -8.59 9.53 -14.85
CA SER A 111 -8.46 8.16 -14.33
C SER A 111 -7.93 7.18 -15.38
N LEU A 112 -7.06 6.26 -14.93
CA LEU A 112 -6.61 5.10 -15.71
C LEU A 112 -7.75 4.11 -16.04
N ALA A 113 -8.84 4.13 -15.27
CA ALA A 113 -10.01 3.29 -15.45
C ALA A 113 -11.15 3.98 -16.22
N SER A 114 -10.99 5.23 -16.69
CA SER A 114 -12.03 5.97 -17.40
C SER A 114 -12.44 5.25 -18.67
N LEU A 115 -13.76 5.21 -18.97
CA LEU A 115 -14.28 4.70 -20.25
C LEU A 115 -13.91 5.62 -21.43
N LYS A 116 -13.58 6.88 -21.15
CA LYS A 116 -13.18 7.84 -22.18
C LYS A 116 -11.69 7.68 -22.51
N LYS A 117 -11.40 7.25 -23.73
CA LYS A 117 -10.03 7.00 -24.21
C LYS A 117 -9.10 8.21 -24.04
N GLU A 118 -9.59 9.42 -24.24
CA GLU A 118 -8.80 10.65 -24.12
C GLU A 118 -8.37 10.90 -22.67
N GLU A 119 -9.25 10.65 -21.71
CA GLU A 119 -8.92 10.74 -20.28
C GLU A 119 -7.88 9.69 -19.90
N ARG A 120 -8.07 8.42 -20.32
CA ARG A 120 -7.09 7.36 -20.08
C ARG A 120 -5.72 7.70 -20.67
N THR A 121 -5.68 8.29 -21.88
CA THR A 121 -4.42 8.70 -22.51
C THR A 121 -3.69 9.72 -21.65
N LYS A 122 -4.38 10.74 -21.13
CA LYS A 122 -3.80 11.74 -20.23
C LYS A 122 -3.29 11.11 -18.94
N ALA A 123 -4.10 10.22 -18.34
CA ALA A 123 -3.71 9.49 -17.13
C ALA A 123 -2.45 8.64 -17.37
N ILE A 124 -2.39 7.89 -18.48
CA ILE A 124 -1.23 7.07 -18.83
C ILE A 124 0.04 7.94 -18.97
N GLU A 125 -0.02 9.07 -19.71
CA GLU A 125 1.14 9.96 -19.88
C GLU A 125 1.59 10.59 -18.54
N TYR A 126 0.67 10.94 -17.67
CA TYR A 126 0.98 11.41 -16.32
C TYR A 126 1.74 10.33 -15.52
N HIS A 127 1.28 9.10 -15.52
CA HIS A 127 1.94 8.00 -14.78
C HIS A 127 3.25 7.55 -15.42
N LYS A 128 3.42 7.63 -16.74
CA LYS A 128 4.71 7.39 -17.40
C LYS A 128 5.80 8.34 -16.90
N HIS A 129 5.45 9.62 -16.71
CA HIS A 129 6.39 10.58 -16.12
C HIS A 129 6.85 10.13 -14.72
N TRP A 130 5.94 9.60 -13.89
CA TRP A 130 6.30 9.09 -12.57
C TRP A 130 7.11 7.79 -12.61
N ILE A 131 6.94 6.96 -13.63
CA ILE A 131 7.83 5.82 -13.88
C ILE A 131 9.27 6.30 -14.12
N GLU A 132 9.46 7.35 -14.92
CA GLU A 132 10.79 7.94 -15.14
C GLU A 132 11.39 8.54 -13.86
N VAL A 133 10.58 9.22 -13.04
CA VAL A 133 11.04 9.74 -11.74
C VAL A 133 11.42 8.59 -10.82
N ALA A 134 10.58 7.56 -10.71
CA ALA A 134 10.83 6.37 -9.90
C ALA A 134 12.15 5.70 -10.25
N SER A 135 12.42 5.51 -11.54
CA SER A 135 13.70 4.97 -12.00
C SER A 135 14.90 5.82 -11.58
N LYS A 136 14.78 7.16 -11.64
CA LYS A 136 15.88 8.08 -11.28
C LYS A 136 16.20 8.12 -9.79
N ILE A 137 15.24 7.80 -8.93
CA ILE A 137 15.45 7.72 -7.47
C ILE A 137 15.51 6.27 -6.97
N ASN A 138 15.70 5.30 -7.87
CA ASN A 138 15.85 3.87 -7.57
C ASN A 138 14.62 3.24 -6.89
N CYS A 139 13.40 3.74 -7.11
CA CYS A 139 12.18 3.05 -6.74
C CYS A 139 11.88 1.92 -7.73
N HIS A 140 11.51 0.75 -7.22
CA HIS A 140 11.18 -0.42 -8.05
C HIS A 140 9.75 -0.40 -8.60
N SER A 141 8.88 0.47 -8.06
CA SER A 141 7.48 0.53 -8.47
C SER A 141 6.89 1.93 -8.35
N ILE A 142 5.85 2.18 -9.13
CA ILE A 142 4.86 3.20 -8.84
C ILE A 142 3.55 2.53 -8.38
N ARG A 143 2.87 3.10 -7.38
CA ARG A 143 1.51 2.70 -7.02
C ARG A 143 0.51 3.59 -7.74
N VAL A 144 -0.52 2.99 -8.29
CA VAL A 144 -1.61 3.68 -8.97
C VAL A 144 -2.96 3.32 -8.36
N ASN A 145 -3.91 4.25 -8.46
CA ASN A 145 -5.31 4.05 -8.11
C ASN A 145 -6.17 3.90 -9.37
N LEU A 146 -7.13 2.97 -9.33
CA LEU A 146 -8.14 2.80 -10.38
C LEU A 146 -9.49 3.26 -9.83
N LYS A 147 -10.00 4.35 -10.37
CA LYS A 147 -11.29 4.94 -9.97
C LYS A 147 -12.17 5.09 -11.19
N SER A 148 -13.38 4.57 -11.13
CA SER A 148 -14.43 4.84 -12.11
C SER A 148 -15.78 4.79 -11.42
N ASP A 149 -16.58 5.83 -11.67
CA ASP A 149 -17.95 5.93 -11.16
C ASP A 149 -18.98 5.56 -12.24
N VAL A 150 -18.54 5.19 -13.45
CA VAL A 150 -19.38 4.97 -14.65
C VAL A 150 -18.89 3.76 -15.40
N GLY A 151 -19.83 2.89 -15.79
CA GLY A 151 -19.58 1.69 -16.60
C GLY A 151 -19.93 0.39 -15.87
N SER A 152 -19.96 -0.71 -16.63
CA SER A 152 -20.05 -2.04 -16.05
C SER A 152 -18.70 -2.46 -15.45
N GLU A 153 -18.71 -3.46 -14.56
CA GLU A 153 -17.46 -4.03 -14.00
C GLU A 153 -16.53 -4.58 -15.10
N GLU A 154 -17.12 -5.16 -16.18
CA GLU A 154 -16.39 -5.66 -17.33
C GLU A 154 -15.74 -4.55 -18.14
N ASP A 155 -16.46 -3.47 -18.44
CA ASP A 155 -15.91 -2.32 -19.17
C ASP A 155 -14.74 -1.68 -18.41
N ILE A 156 -14.89 -1.54 -17.08
CA ILE A 156 -13.85 -0.97 -16.21
C ILE A 156 -12.65 -1.93 -16.11
N LEU A 157 -12.89 -3.24 -16.07
CA LEU A 157 -11.81 -4.24 -16.06
C LEU A 157 -10.99 -4.15 -17.35
N GLU A 158 -11.65 -4.07 -18.51
CA GLU A 158 -11.01 -3.96 -19.82
C GLU A 158 -10.19 -2.66 -19.93
N THR A 159 -10.80 -1.52 -19.63
CA THR A 159 -10.12 -0.20 -19.72
C THR A 159 -8.96 -0.07 -18.74
N SER A 160 -9.11 -0.61 -17.53
CA SER A 160 -8.03 -0.68 -16.54
C SER A 160 -6.91 -1.58 -17.04
N GLY A 161 -7.25 -2.76 -17.59
CA GLY A 161 -6.28 -3.70 -18.15
C GLY A 161 -5.45 -3.08 -19.27
N GLU A 162 -6.10 -2.37 -20.20
CA GLU A 162 -5.40 -1.63 -21.27
C GLU A 162 -4.42 -0.59 -20.72
N SER A 163 -4.85 0.18 -19.72
CA SER A 163 -4.05 1.26 -19.15
C SER A 163 -2.83 0.72 -18.39
N ILE A 164 -3.05 -0.26 -17.52
CA ILE A 164 -1.99 -0.88 -16.72
C ILE A 164 -1.01 -1.66 -17.59
N SER A 165 -1.48 -2.36 -18.64
CA SER A 165 -0.60 -3.05 -19.59
C SER A 165 0.37 -2.08 -20.30
N LYS A 166 -0.13 -0.90 -20.72
CA LYS A 166 0.71 0.14 -21.32
C LYS A 166 1.73 0.71 -20.35
N LEU A 167 1.36 0.89 -19.09
CA LEU A 167 2.29 1.35 -18.06
C LEU A 167 3.32 0.27 -17.73
N ALA A 168 2.93 -1.00 -17.67
CA ALA A 168 3.84 -2.12 -17.43
C ALA A 168 4.85 -2.28 -18.57
N GLU A 169 4.40 -2.21 -19.82
CA GLU A 169 5.28 -2.23 -21.01
C GLU A 169 6.28 -1.07 -20.95
N TYR A 170 5.83 0.15 -20.69
CA TYR A 170 6.70 1.30 -20.55
C TYR A 170 7.66 1.15 -19.37
N GLY A 171 7.16 0.76 -18.21
CA GLY A 171 7.93 0.59 -16.97
C GLY A 171 9.00 -0.49 -17.07
N SER A 172 8.76 -1.53 -17.89
CA SER A 172 9.75 -2.60 -18.10
C SER A 172 11.08 -2.09 -18.64
N SER A 173 11.07 -1.05 -19.50
CA SER A 173 12.28 -0.43 -20.03
C SER A 173 13.04 0.42 -19.01
N TYR A 174 12.40 0.76 -17.88
CA TYR A 174 12.96 1.52 -16.76
C TYR A 174 13.24 0.65 -15.52
N GLY A 175 12.89 -0.64 -15.54
CA GLY A 175 12.97 -1.52 -14.38
C GLY A 175 11.94 -1.18 -13.29
N VAL A 176 10.85 -0.48 -13.62
CA VAL A 176 9.82 -0.01 -12.68
C VAL A 176 8.50 -0.71 -12.93
N SER A 177 7.94 -1.33 -11.89
CA SER A 177 6.62 -1.97 -11.94
C SER A 177 5.50 -0.96 -11.68
N THR A 178 4.32 -1.25 -12.24
CA THR A 178 3.06 -0.59 -11.91
C THR A 178 2.25 -1.48 -10.97
N ILE A 179 2.01 -1.03 -9.75
CA ILE A 179 1.25 -1.79 -8.75
C ILE A 179 -0.06 -1.10 -8.42
N VAL A 180 -1.11 -1.88 -8.25
CA VAL A 180 -2.46 -1.38 -7.96
C VAL A 180 -2.79 -1.60 -6.50
N GLU A 181 -3.25 -0.55 -5.83
CA GLU A 181 -3.73 -0.60 -4.46
C GLU A 181 -5.22 -0.97 -4.41
N ASN A 182 -5.63 -1.73 -3.40
CA ASN A 182 -7.03 -1.83 -3.01
C ASN A 182 -7.45 -0.52 -2.32
N HIS A 183 -8.09 0.36 -3.09
CA HIS A 183 -8.40 1.74 -2.66
C HIS A 183 -9.91 2.05 -2.74
N GLY A 184 -10.75 1.07 -2.43
CA GLY A 184 -12.20 1.15 -2.50
C GLY A 184 -12.77 0.97 -3.91
N GLY A 185 -14.10 1.03 -4.03
CA GLY A 185 -14.76 0.72 -5.28
C GLY A 185 -14.47 -0.69 -5.78
N LEU A 186 -14.26 -0.85 -7.09
CA LEU A 186 -13.93 -2.16 -7.66
C LEU A 186 -12.61 -2.72 -7.17
N THR A 187 -11.60 -1.89 -6.89
CA THR A 187 -10.33 -2.36 -6.33
C THR A 187 -10.48 -2.86 -4.89
N GLY A 188 -11.53 -2.46 -4.18
CA GLY A 188 -11.90 -3.00 -2.88
C GLY A 188 -12.41 -4.45 -2.92
N ASN A 189 -12.77 -4.96 -4.11
CA ASN A 189 -13.04 -6.37 -4.33
C ASN A 189 -11.74 -7.07 -4.74
N ALA A 190 -11.11 -7.76 -3.79
CA ALA A 190 -9.83 -8.43 -4.04
C ALA A 190 -9.89 -9.41 -5.22
N LYS A 191 -11.00 -10.13 -5.42
CA LYS A 191 -11.16 -11.06 -6.56
C LYS A 191 -11.15 -10.34 -7.91
N TRP A 192 -11.78 -9.16 -7.97
CA TRP A 192 -11.75 -8.32 -9.17
C TRP A 192 -10.32 -7.85 -9.45
N LEU A 193 -9.61 -7.38 -8.42
CA LEU A 193 -8.25 -6.91 -8.58
C LEU A 193 -7.28 -8.05 -8.96
N VAL A 194 -7.41 -9.21 -8.33
CA VAL A 194 -6.63 -10.42 -8.70
C VAL A 194 -6.91 -10.82 -10.15
N LYS A 195 -8.18 -10.76 -10.59
CA LYS A 195 -8.52 -11.03 -11.99
C LYS A 195 -7.82 -10.07 -12.94
N LEU A 196 -7.85 -8.77 -12.64
CA LEU A 196 -7.15 -7.75 -13.44
C LEU A 196 -5.65 -8.07 -13.58
N ILE A 197 -4.96 -8.35 -12.46
CA ILE A 197 -3.52 -8.65 -12.46
C ILE A 197 -3.21 -9.92 -13.26
N LYS A 198 -4.03 -10.96 -13.11
CA LYS A 198 -3.88 -12.22 -13.86
C LYS A 198 -4.13 -12.07 -15.35
N ASP A 199 -5.13 -11.31 -15.73
CA ASP A 199 -5.45 -11.07 -17.14
C ASP A 199 -4.33 -10.30 -17.86
N ILE A 200 -3.67 -9.35 -17.18
CA ILE A 200 -2.50 -8.63 -17.71
C ILE A 200 -1.27 -9.54 -17.84
N ASN A 201 -1.06 -10.42 -16.88
CA ASN A 201 0.01 -11.44 -16.88
C ASN A 201 1.40 -10.89 -17.23
N SER A 202 1.87 -9.90 -16.48
CA SER A 202 3.17 -9.23 -16.64
C SER A 202 3.96 -9.21 -15.34
N ASP A 203 5.27 -9.48 -15.40
CA ASP A 203 6.19 -9.36 -14.26
C ASP A 203 6.32 -7.91 -13.74
N PHE A 204 5.95 -6.92 -14.57
CA PHE A 204 5.95 -5.50 -14.22
C PHE A 204 4.59 -5.00 -13.70
N VAL A 205 3.70 -5.91 -13.30
CA VAL A 205 2.43 -5.59 -12.65
C VAL A 205 2.35 -6.30 -11.32
N GLY A 206 1.67 -5.70 -10.35
CA GLY A 206 1.43 -6.30 -9.06
C GLY A 206 0.39 -5.55 -8.24
N THR A 207 0.33 -5.87 -6.96
CA THR A 207 -0.56 -5.23 -5.99
C THR A 207 0.22 -4.53 -4.89
N LEU A 208 -0.43 -3.55 -4.26
CA LEU A 208 -0.06 -2.98 -2.97
C LEU A 208 -1.22 -3.25 -2.00
N PRO A 209 -1.23 -4.40 -1.29
CA PRO A 209 -2.26 -4.66 -0.29
C PRO A 209 -2.23 -3.62 0.83
N ASP A 210 -3.35 -2.95 1.06
CA ASP A 210 -3.57 -1.96 2.11
C ASP A 210 -4.47 -2.54 3.22
N PHE A 211 -4.12 -2.31 4.50
CA PHE A 211 -4.84 -2.86 5.65
C PHE A 211 -6.13 -2.11 5.97
N GLY A 212 -6.32 -0.92 5.41
CA GLY A 212 -7.42 -0.03 5.77
C GLY A 212 -8.80 -0.57 5.38
N ASN A 213 -9.78 -0.34 6.23
CA ASN A 213 -11.17 -0.69 5.94
C ASN A 213 -11.68 0.00 4.67
N ASN A 214 -11.24 1.24 4.43
CA ASN A 214 -11.63 2.01 3.26
C ASN A 214 -11.09 1.39 1.95
N GLY A 215 -9.92 0.79 2.00
CA GLY A 215 -9.33 0.07 0.87
C GLY A 215 -10.20 -1.08 0.37
N PHE A 216 -10.88 -1.76 1.29
CA PHE A 216 -11.77 -2.87 1.00
C PHE A 216 -13.26 -2.49 0.95
N CYS A 217 -13.59 -1.22 0.89
CA CYS A 217 -14.96 -0.74 0.76
C CYS A 217 -15.40 -0.73 -0.70
N MET A 218 -16.19 -1.73 -1.10
CA MET A 218 -16.66 -1.88 -2.48
C MET A 218 -17.74 -0.88 -2.86
N LYS A 219 -18.59 -0.48 -1.92
CA LYS A 219 -19.66 0.46 -2.16
C LYS A 219 -19.88 1.36 -0.95
N ARG A 220 -19.99 2.64 -1.22
CA ARG A 220 -20.29 3.67 -0.22
C ARG A 220 -21.10 4.78 -0.88
N GLU A 221 -22.05 5.35 -0.13
CA GLU A 221 -22.62 6.62 -0.52
C GLU A 221 -21.49 7.65 -0.72
N ARG A 222 -21.60 8.50 -1.75
CA ARG A 222 -20.53 9.44 -2.14
C ARG A 222 -19.95 10.14 -0.91
N LEU A 223 -18.63 10.02 -0.73
CA LEU A 223 -17.93 10.72 0.32
C LEU A 223 -17.88 12.21 0.02
N ASP A 224 -18.39 13.00 0.94
CA ASP A 224 -18.00 14.40 1.10
C ASP A 224 -17.15 14.55 2.37
N LEU A 225 -16.55 15.73 2.58
CA LEU A 225 -15.69 15.98 3.74
C LEU A 225 -16.41 15.78 5.08
N SER A 226 -17.76 15.86 5.12
CA SER A 226 -18.57 15.61 6.32
C SER A 226 -18.80 14.11 6.58
N ASN A 227 -18.47 13.25 5.63
CA ASN A 227 -18.83 11.83 5.60
C ASN A 227 -17.63 10.87 5.58
N LEU A 228 -16.40 11.36 5.75
CA LEU A 228 -15.16 10.56 5.67
C LEU A 228 -15.14 9.34 6.59
N THR A 229 -15.91 9.38 7.68
CA THR A 229 -16.03 8.32 8.68
C THR A 229 -17.31 7.49 8.54
N LYS A 230 -18.13 7.70 7.48
CA LYS A 230 -19.32 6.87 7.28
C LYS A 230 -18.97 5.40 7.06
N PRO A 231 -19.79 4.49 7.61
CA PRO A 231 -19.62 3.06 7.34
C PRO A 231 -19.68 2.75 5.86
N CYS A 232 -19.02 1.68 5.46
CA CYS A 232 -19.11 1.12 4.14
C CYS A 232 -20.43 0.35 3.98
N ASP A 233 -21.16 0.56 2.88
CA ASP A 233 -22.41 -0.13 2.59
C ASP A 233 -22.17 -1.58 2.17
N GLN A 234 -21.04 -1.83 1.47
CA GLN A 234 -20.63 -3.15 1.05
C GLN A 234 -19.12 -3.33 1.26
N GLN A 235 -18.78 -4.05 2.32
CA GLN A 235 -17.40 -4.28 2.76
C GLN A 235 -16.91 -5.65 2.33
N TYR A 236 -15.73 -5.72 1.70
CA TYR A 236 -14.99 -6.98 1.56
C TYR A 236 -14.25 -7.31 2.87
N ASP A 237 -14.08 -8.60 3.19
CA ASP A 237 -13.25 -8.97 4.34
C ASP A 237 -11.79 -8.65 4.03
N LYS A 238 -11.19 -7.74 4.81
CA LYS A 238 -9.83 -7.26 4.56
C LYS A 238 -8.75 -8.32 4.78
N TYR A 239 -8.97 -9.26 5.69
CA TYR A 239 -7.99 -10.32 5.96
C TYR A 239 -7.96 -11.33 4.81
N GLU A 240 -9.13 -11.73 4.31
CA GLU A 240 -9.21 -12.55 3.10
C GLU A 240 -8.71 -11.77 1.89
N GLY A 241 -9.06 -10.49 1.78
CA GLY A 241 -8.60 -9.63 0.69
C GLY A 241 -7.09 -9.51 0.62
N VAL A 242 -6.42 -9.20 1.74
CA VAL A 242 -4.95 -9.16 1.79
C VAL A 242 -4.37 -10.52 1.42
N LYS A 243 -4.90 -11.62 1.95
CA LYS A 243 -4.45 -12.98 1.63
C LYS A 243 -4.54 -13.29 0.12
N GLU A 244 -5.61 -12.85 -0.55
CA GLU A 244 -5.79 -13.03 -2.00
C GLU A 244 -4.83 -12.17 -2.82
N LEU A 245 -4.47 -10.95 -2.34
CA LEU A 245 -3.59 -10.01 -3.03
C LEU A 245 -2.09 -10.32 -2.84
N LEU A 246 -1.71 -10.93 -1.71
CA LEU A 246 -0.31 -11.21 -1.35
C LEU A 246 0.51 -11.95 -2.42
N PRO A 247 -0.03 -12.93 -3.18
CA PRO A 247 0.73 -13.59 -4.24
C PRO A 247 1.23 -12.67 -5.36
N PHE A 248 0.67 -11.48 -5.47
CA PHE A 248 1.00 -10.47 -6.48
C PHE A 248 1.63 -9.22 -5.86
N ALA A 249 1.83 -9.21 -4.54
CA ALA A 249 2.29 -8.03 -3.82
C ALA A 249 3.75 -7.70 -4.14
N LYS A 250 4.03 -6.43 -4.40
CA LYS A 250 5.38 -5.85 -4.54
C LYS A 250 5.69 -4.82 -3.44
N GLY A 251 4.76 -4.60 -2.55
CA GLY A 251 4.82 -3.80 -1.34
C GLY A 251 3.57 -4.05 -0.53
N ILE A 252 3.52 -3.62 0.71
CA ILE A 252 2.35 -3.73 1.60
C ILE A 252 2.22 -2.41 2.35
N SER A 253 0.99 -1.87 2.42
CA SER A 253 0.68 -0.69 3.22
C SER A 253 0.03 -1.08 4.54
N ALA A 254 0.77 -0.90 5.64
CA ALA A 254 0.27 -1.08 7.00
C ALA A 254 -0.48 0.19 7.45
N LYS A 255 -1.64 0.42 6.86
CA LYS A 255 -2.47 1.57 7.18
C LYS A 255 -3.01 1.49 8.60
N SER A 256 -2.86 2.58 9.34
CA SER A 256 -3.30 2.72 10.72
C SER A 256 -3.97 4.08 10.95
N HIS A 257 -4.85 4.16 11.95
CA HIS A 257 -5.61 5.38 12.20
C HIS A 257 -5.64 5.79 13.66
N GLU A 258 -6.10 4.91 14.54
CA GLU A 258 -6.36 5.21 15.94
C GLU A 258 -5.92 4.02 16.80
N PHE A 259 -5.38 4.31 17.98
CA PHE A 259 -4.80 3.29 18.84
C PHE A 259 -5.52 3.24 20.20
N ASP A 260 -5.65 2.02 20.73
CA ASP A 260 -6.12 1.79 22.10
C ASP A 260 -5.02 2.07 23.13
N ASP A 261 -5.36 2.01 24.42
CA ASP A 261 -4.43 2.24 25.53
C ASP A 261 -3.26 1.22 25.59
N LYS A 262 -3.35 0.12 24.82
CA LYS A 262 -2.32 -0.91 24.70
C LYS A 262 -1.44 -0.74 23.47
N GLY A 263 -1.74 0.25 22.64
CA GLY A 263 -1.03 0.54 21.39
C GLY A 263 -1.46 -0.33 20.21
N ASN A 264 -2.62 -0.98 20.26
CA ASN A 264 -3.17 -1.70 19.12
C ASN A 264 -4.03 -0.75 18.27
N ASP A 265 -3.95 -0.87 16.94
CA ASP A 265 -4.90 -0.17 16.06
C ASP A 265 -6.32 -0.72 16.29
N ILE A 266 -7.29 0.19 16.53
CA ILE A 266 -8.66 -0.22 16.85
C ILE A 266 -9.46 -0.67 15.63
N ASN A 267 -9.01 -0.37 14.43
CA ASN A 267 -9.68 -0.69 13.17
C ASN A 267 -9.16 -1.98 12.53
N THR A 268 -7.90 -2.35 12.83
CA THR A 268 -7.23 -3.50 12.22
C THR A 268 -6.53 -4.33 13.28
N ASP A 269 -6.83 -5.61 13.35
CA ASP A 269 -6.05 -6.58 14.11
C ASP A 269 -4.73 -6.84 13.37
N PHE A 270 -3.68 -6.10 13.77
CA PHE A 270 -2.35 -6.19 13.17
C PHE A 270 -1.71 -7.55 13.42
N GLU A 271 -1.95 -8.20 14.56
CA GLU A 271 -1.41 -9.54 14.84
C GLU A 271 -1.94 -10.55 13.84
N LYS A 272 -3.27 -10.55 13.63
CA LYS A 272 -3.91 -11.41 12.61
C LYS A 272 -3.37 -11.09 11.21
N MET A 273 -3.22 -9.82 10.86
CA MET A 273 -2.74 -9.39 9.55
C MET A 273 -1.29 -9.82 9.30
N ILE A 274 -0.40 -9.58 10.26
CA ILE A 274 1.01 -9.97 10.15
C ILE A 274 1.17 -11.50 10.10
N ASN A 275 0.33 -12.25 10.81
CA ASN A 275 0.33 -13.72 10.71
C ASN A 275 -0.05 -14.19 9.29
N ILE A 276 -1.04 -13.58 8.65
CA ILE A 276 -1.40 -13.86 7.24
C ILE A 276 -0.19 -13.60 6.32
N ILE A 277 0.53 -12.49 6.53
CA ILE A 277 1.72 -12.17 5.73
C ILE A 277 2.83 -13.20 5.98
N LYS A 278 3.07 -13.58 7.23
CA LYS A 278 4.06 -14.60 7.60
C LYS A 278 3.76 -15.98 7.04
N GLU A 279 2.50 -16.31 6.86
CA GLU A 279 2.07 -17.57 6.23
C GLU A 279 2.19 -17.56 4.70
N SER A 280 2.41 -16.39 4.10
CA SER A 280 2.59 -16.21 2.66
C SER A 280 4.05 -16.42 2.23
N SER A 281 4.32 -16.24 0.94
CA SER A 281 5.69 -16.20 0.39
C SER A 281 6.22 -14.77 0.24
N TYR A 282 5.50 -13.76 0.75
CA TYR A 282 5.93 -12.37 0.62
C TYR A 282 7.20 -12.11 1.42
N GLU A 283 8.16 -11.49 0.76
CA GLU A 283 9.40 -10.98 1.35
C GLU A 283 9.57 -9.53 0.88
N GLY A 284 9.89 -8.62 1.77
CA GLY A 284 10.06 -7.22 1.40
C GLY A 284 9.63 -6.23 2.47
N TYR A 285 9.19 -5.06 2.03
CA TYR A 285 8.83 -3.97 2.92
C TYR A 285 7.33 -3.97 3.25
N ILE A 286 7.04 -3.75 4.53
CA ILE A 286 5.71 -3.38 5.05
C ILE A 286 5.82 -1.91 5.43
N ALA A 287 5.10 -1.06 4.71
CA ALA A 287 5.20 0.38 4.86
C ALA A 287 4.25 0.91 5.91
N ILE A 288 4.75 1.73 6.82
CA ILE A 288 3.93 2.49 7.74
C ILE A 288 3.17 3.56 6.94
N GLU A 289 1.85 3.52 7.01
CA GLU A 289 0.94 4.54 6.48
C GLU A 289 -0.03 4.97 7.58
N TYR A 290 0.32 6.03 8.30
CA TYR A 290 -0.55 6.58 9.33
C TYR A 290 -1.47 7.64 8.75
N GLU A 291 -2.78 7.38 8.73
CA GLU A 291 -3.82 8.29 8.20
C GLU A 291 -4.60 9.06 9.27
N GLY A 292 -4.46 8.71 10.56
CA GLY A 292 -5.23 9.38 11.63
C GLY A 292 -5.04 10.89 11.65
N GLY A 293 -3.84 11.38 11.30
CA GLY A 293 -3.57 12.81 11.18
C GLY A 293 -4.42 13.51 10.11
N MET A 294 -4.68 12.85 8.97
CA MET A 294 -5.58 13.37 7.92
C MET A 294 -7.03 13.35 8.37
N LEU A 295 -7.47 12.27 9.02
CA LEU A 295 -8.83 12.20 9.56
C LEU A 295 -9.06 13.31 10.59
N ASN A 296 -8.09 13.61 11.44
CA ASN A 296 -8.16 14.71 12.39
C ASN A 296 -8.28 16.07 11.68
N LEU A 297 -7.47 16.29 10.63
CA LEU A 297 -7.50 17.54 9.85
C LEU A 297 -8.87 17.78 9.20
N PHE A 298 -9.54 16.72 8.75
CA PHE A 298 -10.87 16.79 8.14
C PHE A 298 -12.03 16.68 9.15
N GLY A 299 -11.76 16.82 10.46
CA GLY A 299 -12.79 16.88 11.49
C GLY A 299 -13.37 15.53 11.90
N GLY A 300 -12.63 14.44 11.69
CA GLY A 300 -12.97 13.12 12.22
C GLY A 300 -13.06 13.14 13.75
N LYS A 301 -13.91 12.28 14.32
CA LYS A 301 -14.23 12.26 15.77
C LYS A 301 -13.43 11.20 16.55
N GLY A 302 -12.34 10.68 16.00
CA GLY A 302 -11.48 9.70 16.68
C GLY A 302 -10.45 10.36 17.59
N ASN A 303 -9.78 9.55 18.40
CA ASN A 303 -8.62 9.98 19.19
C ASN A 303 -7.34 9.83 18.33
N TYR A 304 -7.18 10.74 17.37
CA TYR A 304 -6.08 10.67 16.42
C TYR A 304 -4.82 11.35 16.95
N LEU A 305 -3.69 10.67 16.82
CA LEU A 305 -2.38 11.18 17.18
C LEU A 305 -1.87 12.20 16.15
N ALA A 306 -0.91 13.03 16.54
CA ALA A 306 -0.17 13.83 15.58
C ALA A 306 0.64 12.91 14.62
N PRO A 307 0.97 13.35 13.37
CA PRO A 307 1.62 12.51 12.38
C PRO A 307 2.85 11.75 12.88
N HIS A 308 3.77 12.43 13.56
CA HIS A 308 4.97 11.80 14.13
C HIS A 308 4.66 10.76 15.20
N GLU A 309 3.71 11.03 16.08
CA GLU A 309 3.29 10.12 17.13
C GLU A 309 2.60 8.88 16.56
N GLY A 310 1.72 9.07 15.55
CA GLY A 310 1.05 7.98 14.87
C GLY A 310 2.01 7.06 14.11
N VAL A 311 3.03 7.63 13.45
CA VAL A 311 4.11 6.84 12.83
C VAL A 311 4.88 6.03 13.87
N ILE A 312 5.21 6.61 15.04
CA ILE A 312 5.87 5.90 16.13
C ILE A 312 4.99 4.77 16.67
N ALA A 313 3.69 5.01 16.87
CA ALA A 313 2.76 4.00 17.34
C ALA A 313 2.65 2.82 16.36
N THR A 314 2.49 3.09 15.06
CA THR A 314 2.44 2.06 14.02
C THR A 314 3.76 1.28 13.93
N LYS A 315 4.90 1.98 13.96
CA LYS A 315 6.23 1.37 13.96
C LYS A 315 6.39 0.42 15.15
N THR A 316 6.07 0.87 16.35
CA THR A 316 6.17 0.08 17.59
C THR A 316 5.30 -1.18 17.50
N LEU A 317 4.10 -1.06 16.96
CA LEU A 317 3.19 -2.19 16.76
C LEU A 317 3.76 -3.20 15.76
N LEU A 318 4.30 -2.75 14.63
CA LEU A 318 4.93 -3.61 13.63
C LEU A 318 6.19 -4.30 14.17
N GLU A 319 7.10 -3.56 14.85
CA GLU A 319 8.34 -4.12 15.42
C GLU A 319 8.07 -5.21 16.46
N LYS A 320 6.95 -5.14 17.16
CA LYS A 320 6.54 -6.18 18.12
C LYS A 320 6.07 -7.46 17.41
N LEU A 321 5.56 -7.34 16.18
CA LEU A 321 4.87 -8.42 15.47
C LEU A 321 5.72 -9.06 14.36
N ILE A 322 6.74 -8.37 13.83
CA ILE A 322 7.68 -8.90 12.82
C ILE A 322 8.89 -9.53 13.49
#